data_ae0383ef411feaa38b2a49711f78864f
#
_entry.id   ae0383ef411feaa38b2a49711f78864f
#
_cell.length_a   1.000
_cell.length_b   1.000
_cell.length_c   1.000
_cell.angle_alpha   90.00
_cell.angle_beta   90.00
_cell.angle_gamma   90.00
#
_symmetry.space_group_name_H-M   'P 1'
#
loop_
_entity.id
_entity.type
_entity.pdbx_description
1 polymer ?
#
loop_
_entity_poly.entity_id
_entity_poly.type
_entity_poly.pdbx_seq_one_letter_code
_entity_poly.pdbx_strand_id
1 'polypeptide(L)'
;SRMELLMPTSGRRGKQQKFISQIMTSKSPVRSCDDVDETALSFAEIKTLCAGDPRIKERMDLDVEVAKLKLMKADHQSKQYRLEDQLLKYFPQEIETNKGYIQGFEADLETLAAHPHPADGFAGMEIRGDVLTDKENAGAALLDACKEVKTSDPVQIGSYRGFTMSVEFQAWKQEYTLLLKGQMTHRATLGTDPRGNLTRIDNALAQMSQRLEAVKNQLENLYQQQAAAKEEVGKPFPFEDDLRVKSARLVELDTLLNIDGKGHTQPETVVARVRGHRCWTA
;
A
#
# COMPACT_ATOMS: atom_id res chain seq x y z
N SER A 1 0.87 -12.86 60.53
CA SER A 1 -0.20 -13.14 59.56
C SER A 1 -0.12 -12.12 58.42
N ARG A 2 0.43 -12.52 57.32
CA ARG A 2 0.50 -11.71 56.08
C ARG A 2 -0.39 -12.41 55.05
N MET A 3 -1.54 -11.79 54.73
CA MET A 3 -2.38 -12.21 53.63
C MET A 3 -1.75 -11.69 52.32
N GLU A 4 -1.25 -12.58 51.49
CA GLU A 4 -0.91 -12.27 50.09
C GLU A 4 -2.16 -12.31 49.23
N LEU A 5 -2.51 -11.16 48.68
CA LEU A 5 -3.52 -11.03 47.64
C LEU A 5 -2.93 -11.50 46.32
N LEU A 6 -3.33 -12.67 45.86
CA LEU A 6 -3.08 -13.14 44.49
C LEU A 6 -3.89 -12.31 43.51
N MET A 7 -3.20 -11.54 42.66
CA MET A 7 -3.77 -10.84 41.52
C MET A 7 -3.81 -11.74 40.28
N PRO A 8 -4.92 -11.95 39.63
CA PRO A 8 -4.98 -12.62 38.33
C PRO A 8 -5.08 -11.57 37.22
N THR A 9 -3.99 -11.14 36.60
CA THR A 9 -4.07 -10.25 35.44
C THR A 9 -2.86 -10.40 34.51
N SER A 10 -2.71 -11.48 33.77
CA SER A 10 -1.70 -11.47 32.70
C SER A 10 -2.23 -11.75 31.29
N GLY A 11 -3.45 -12.26 31.11
CA GLY A 11 -3.97 -12.63 29.80
C GLY A 11 -4.49 -11.47 28.93
N ARG A 12 -5.20 -10.49 29.51
CA ARG A 12 -5.81 -9.38 28.75
C ARG A 12 -4.83 -8.31 28.29
N ARG A 13 -3.81 -7.98 29.09
CA ARG A 13 -2.80 -6.96 28.72
C ARG A 13 -1.93 -7.37 27.52
N GLY A 14 -1.59 -8.64 27.40
CA GLY A 14 -0.78 -9.15 26.29
C GLY A 14 -1.48 -9.08 24.93
N LYS A 15 -2.80 -9.31 24.88
CA LYS A 15 -3.60 -9.23 23.63
C LYS A 15 -3.79 -7.78 23.18
N GLN A 16 -4.05 -6.84 24.10
CA GLN A 16 -4.14 -5.41 23.79
C GLN A 16 -2.80 -4.81 23.31
N GLN A 17 -1.68 -5.18 23.91
CA GLN A 17 -0.36 -4.72 23.47
C GLN A 17 0.00 -5.22 22.06
N LYS A 18 -0.34 -6.47 21.71
CA LYS A 18 -0.14 -7.00 20.34
C LYS A 18 -1.02 -6.28 19.33
N PHE A 19 -2.25 -5.98 19.68
CA PHE A 19 -3.19 -5.25 18.81
C PHE A 19 -2.72 -3.81 18.55
N ILE A 20 -2.28 -3.09 19.58
CA ILE A 20 -1.73 -1.74 19.46
C ILE A 20 -0.41 -1.76 18.67
N SER A 21 0.45 -2.75 18.88
CA SER A 21 1.69 -2.93 18.12
C SER A 21 1.43 -3.18 16.62
N GLN A 22 0.38 -3.92 16.27
CA GLN A 22 -0.01 -4.16 14.88
C GLN A 22 -0.56 -2.89 14.19
N ILE A 23 -1.33 -2.07 14.91
CA ILE A 23 -1.81 -0.77 14.40
C ILE A 23 -0.63 0.18 14.17
N MET A 24 0.34 0.23 15.09
CA MET A 24 1.53 1.08 14.99
C MET A 24 2.48 0.68 13.85
N THR A 25 2.47 -0.58 13.43
CA THR A 25 3.31 -1.09 12.33
C THR A 25 2.61 -1.06 10.96
N SER A 26 1.46 -0.41 10.83
CA SER A 26 0.65 -0.33 9.59
C SER A 26 0.29 -1.70 8.98
N LYS A 27 0.37 -2.76 9.76
CA LYS A 27 -0.15 -4.07 9.37
C LYS A 27 -1.61 -4.12 9.75
N SER A 28 -2.50 -4.31 8.77
CA SER A 28 -3.91 -4.56 9.03
C SER A 28 -4.04 -5.69 10.05
N PRO A 29 -4.70 -5.47 11.19
CA PRO A 29 -4.89 -6.54 12.16
C PRO A 29 -5.70 -7.64 11.49
N VAL A 30 -5.10 -8.82 11.35
CA VAL A 30 -5.84 -10.03 10.97
C VAL A 30 -6.76 -10.30 12.15
N ARG A 31 -8.05 -10.00 12.00
CA ARG A 31 -9.07 -10.49 12.92
C ARG A 31 -9.06 -12.00 12.76
N SER A 32 -8.46 -12.70 13.71
CA SER A 32 -8.66 -14.13 13.82
C SER A 32 -10.15 -14.35 14.12
N CYS A 33 -10.81 -15.14 13.27
CA CYS A 33 -12.19 -15.57 13.51
C CYS A 33 -12.32 -16.50 14.72
N ASP A 34 -11.25 -16.68 15.51
CA ASP A 34 -11.18 -17.58 16.65
C ASP A 34 -11.78 -17.00 17.94
N ASP A 35 -12.21 -15.73 17.94
CA ASP A 35 -12.97 -15.13 19.05
C ASP A 35 -14.50 -15.24 18.81
N VAL A 36 -14.98 -16.34 18.22
CA VAL A 36 -16.37 -16.73 18.36
C VAL A 36 -16.55 -17.24 19.79
N ASP A 37 -17.25 -16.46 20.55
CA ASP A 37 -17.51 -16.53 21.97
C ASP A 37 -17.71 -17.99 22.48
N GLU A 38 -16.74 -18.59 23.17
CA GLU A 38 -16.89 -19.84 23.88
C GLU A 38 -18.09 -19.77 24.88
N THR A 39 -18.41 -18.56 25.36
CA THR A 39 -19.58 -18.31 26.21
C THR A 39 -20.90 -18.44 25.46
N ALA A 40 -20.95 -18.13 24.15
CA ALA A 40 -22.16 -18.31 23.34
C ALA A 40 -22.47 -19.80 23.09
N LEU A 41 -21.44 -20.61 22.85
CA LEU A 41 -21.58 -22.06 22.72
C LEU A 41 -22.07 -22.71 24.06
N SER A 42 -21.52 -22.29 25.18
CA SER A 42 -21.94 -22.79 26.50
C SER A 42 -23.39 -22.41 26.83
N PHE A 43 -23.84 -21.22 26.45
CA PHE A 43 -25.23 -20.79 26.63
C PHE A 43 -26.20 -21.59 25.74
N ALA A 44 -25.80 -21.91 24.50
CA ALA A 44 -26.56 -22.77 23.61
C ALA A 44 -26.70 -24.19 24.14
N GLU A 45 -25.63 -24.74 24.67
CA GLU A 45 -25.62 -26.05 25.30
C GLU A 45 -26.52 -26.10 26.57
N ILE A 46 -26.43 -25.09 27.41
CA ILE A 46 -27.29 -24.95 28.58
C ILE A 46 -28.78 -24.86 28.18
N LYS A 47 -29.08 -24.05 27.15
CA LYS A 47 -30.45 -23.89 26.65
C LYS A 47 -30.99 -25.18 26.02
N THR A 48 -30.15 -25.95 25.34
CA THR A 48 -30.51 -27.27 24.78
C THR A 48 -30.77 -28.30 25.89
N LEU A 49 -29.92 -28.32 26.90
CA LEU A 49 -30.09 -29.16 28.07
C LEU A 49 -31.39 -28.85 28.84
N CYS A 50 -31.77 -27.57 28.97
CA CYS A 50 -33.01 -27.13 29.59
C CYS A 50 -34.26 -27.39 28.73
N ALA A 51 -34.15 -27.30 27.40
CA ALA A 51 -35.28 -27.49 26.47
C ALA A 51 -35.49 -28.95 26.04
N GLY A 52 -34.49 -29.81 26.21
CA GLY A 52 -34.55 -31.23 25.82
C GLY A 52 -34.67 -31.53 24.33
N ASP A 53 -34.60 -30.49 23.47
CA ASP A 53 -34.78 -30.63 22.02
C ASP A 53 -33.43 -30.42 21.27
N PRO A 54 -32.86 -31.50 20.65
CA PRO A 54 -31.60 -31.44 19.95
C PRO A 54 -31.62 -30.52 18.72
N ARG A 55 -32.81 -30.22 18.17
CA ARG A 55 -32.98 -29.33 17.01
C ARG A 55 -32.59 -27.87 17.34
N ILE A 56 -32.72 -27.47 18.59
CA ILE A 56 -32.32 -26.13 19.02
C ILE A 56 -30.79 -25.98 18.94
N LYS A 57 -30.03 -26.99 19.32
CA LYS A 57 -28.58 -27.00 19.21
C LYS A 57 -28.15 -26.96 17.74
N GLU A 58 -28.71 -27.87 16.91
CA GLU A 58 -28.43 -27.89 15.45
C GLU A 58 -28.71 -26.53 14.81
N ARG A 59 -29.82 -25.87 15.15
CA ARG A 59 -30.15 -24.54 14.66
C ARG A 59 -29.11 -23.50 15.03
N MET A 60 -28.63 -23.47 16.27
CA MET A 60 -27.66 -22.50 16.75
C MET A 60 -26.28 -22.71 16.09
N ASP A 61 -25.85 -23.97 15.98
CA ASP A 61 -24.60 -24.31 15.31
C ASP A 61 -24.65 -23.88 13.82
N LEU A 62 -25.76 -24.17 13.14
CA LEU A 62 -25.99 -23.77 11.77
C LEU A 62 -26.04 -22.25 11.59
N ASP A 63 -26.64 -21.52 12.55
CA ASP A 63 -26.70 -20.05 12.49
C ASP A 63 -25.29 -19.44 12.52
N VAL A 64 -24.42 -19.92 13.39
CA VAL A 64 -23.00 -19.51 13.46
C VAL A 64 -22.26 -19.87 12.18
N GLU A 65 -22.45 -21.09 11.66
CA GLU A 65 -21.78 -21.53 10.42
C GLU A 65 -22.25 -20.73 9.20
N VAL A 66 -23.55 -20.49 9.07
CA VAL A 66 -24.12 -19.67 7.99
C VAL A 66 -23.65 -18.22 8.08
N ALA A 67 -23.59 -17.65 9.30
CA ALA A 67 -23.04 -16.31 9.51
C ALA A 67 -21.56 -16.24 9.08
N LYS A 68 -20.74 -17.22 9.45
CA LYS A 68 -19.35 -17.33 9.02
C LYS A 68 -19.21 -17.43 7.51
N LEU A 69 -20.00 -18.29 6.86
CA LEU A 69 -19.98 -18.46 5.40
C LEU A 69 -20.42 -17.19 4.66
N LYS A 70 -21.44 -16.47 5.17
CA LYS A 70 -21.87 -15.17 4.62
C LYS A 70 -20.77 -14.13 4.71
N LEU A 71 -20.04 -14.08 5.84
CA LEU A 71 -18.89 -13.17 6.00
C LEU A 71 -17.76 -13.51 5.01
N MET A 72 -17.44 -14.80 4.85
CA MET A 72 -16.45 -15.26 3.88
C MET A 72 -16.87 -14.94 2.44
N LYS A 73 -18.16 -15.04 2.10
CA LYS A 73 -18.71 -14.66 0.80
C LYS A 73 -18.56 -13.16 0.56
N ALA A 74 -18.88 -12.33 1.55
CA ALA A 74 -18.72 -10.88 1.46
C ALA A 74 -17.24 -10.48 1.27
N ASP A 75 -16.31 -11.13 1.98
CA ASP A 75 -14.87 -10.92 1.79
C ASP A 75 -14.42 -11.34 0.39
N HIS A 76 -14.87 -12.49 -0.09
CA HIS A 76 -14.61 -12.96 -1.45
C HIS A 76 -15.12 -11.96 -2.49
N GLN A 77 -16.35 -11.47 -2.37
CA GLN A 77 -16.90 -10.45 -3.27
C GLN A 77 -16.09 -9.16 -3.25
N SER A 78 -15.69 -8.70 -2.06
CA SER A 78 -14.83 -7.53 -1.92
C SER A 78 -13.47 -7.71 -2.60
N LYS A 79 -12.90 -8.92 -2.54
CA LYS A 79 -11.66 -9.27 -3.27
C LYS A 79 -11.88 -9.23 -4.78
N GLN A 80 -13.00 -9.77 -5.27
CA GLN A 80 -13.34 -9.74 -6.70
C GLN A 80 -13.45 -8.31 -7.23
N TYR A 81 -14.21 -7.43 -6.56
CA TYR A 81 -14.31 -6.02 -6.95
C TYR A 81 -12.97 -5.29 -6.95
N ARG A 82 -12.10 -5.58 -5.96
CA ARG A 82 -10.76 -5.02 -5.91
C ARG A 82 -9.89 -5.49 -7.07
N LEU A 83 -9.96 -6.78 -7.44
CA LEU A 83 -9.25 -7.31 -8.60
C LEU A 83 -9.74 -6.69 -9.90
N GLU A 84 -11.05 -6.52 -10.08
CA GLU A 84 -11.65 -5.83 -11.22
C GLU A 84 -11.14 -4.38 -11.34
N ASP A 85 -11.16 -3.63 -10.25
CA ASP A 85 -10.67 -2.25 -10.23
C ASP A 85 -9.16 -2.16 -10.53
N GLN A 86 -8.36 -3.10 -10.01
CA GLN A 86 -6.94 -3.21 -10.33
C GLN A 86 -6.72 -3.51 -11.83
N LEU A 87 -7.49 -4.42 -12.41
CA LEU A 87 -7.38 -4.78 -13.83
C LEU A 87 -7.80 -3.63 -14.75
N LEU A 88 -8.80 -2.86 -14.35
CA LEU A 88 -9.34 -1.77 -15.16
C LEU A 88 -8.54 -0.47 -15.06
N LYS A 89 -7.96 -0.18 -13.89
CA LYS A 89 -7.31 1.11 -13.62
C LYS A 89 -5.83 0.98 -13.29
N TYR A 90 -5.52 0.22 -12.22
CA TYR A 90 -4.16 0.19 -11.68
C TYR A 90 -3.14 -0.39 -12.68
N PHE A 91 -3.36 -1.63 -13.16
CA PHE A 91 -2.39 -2.26 -14.07
C PHE A 91 -2.19 -1.50 -15.39
N PRO A 92 -3.24 -1.03 -16.09
CA PRO A 92 -3.03 -0.25 -17.32
C PRO A 92 -2.24 1.02 -17.08
N GLN A 93 -2.53 1.76 -16.00
CA GLN A 93 -1.84 2.99 -15.67
C GLN A 93 -0.38 2.75 -15.30
N GLU A 94 -0.08 1.76 -14.45
CA GLU A 94 1.28 1.43 -14.05
C GLU A 94 2.13 0.89 -15.21
N ILE A 95 1.53 0.07 -16.07
CA ILE A 95 2.20 -0.44 -17.27
C ILE A 95 2.58 0.72 -18.21
N GLU A 96 1.67 1.66 -18.45
CA GLU A 96 1.94 2.81 -19.31
C GLU A 96 3.01 3.73 -18.70
N THR A 97 2.93 3.97 -17.40
CA THR A 97 3.93 4.75 -16.66
C THR A 97 5.31 4.11 -16.76
N ASN A 98 5.42 2.80 -16.53
CA ASN A 98 6.71 2.09 -16.63
C ASN A 98 7.25 2.06 -18.07
N LYS A 99 6.39 1.95 -19.09
CA LYS A 99 6.80 2.08 -20.49
C LYS A 99 7.36 3.48 -20.77
N GLY A 100 6.72 4.53 -20.26
CA GLY A 100 7.21 5.90 -20.36
C GLY A 100 8.58 6.07 -19.71
N TYR A 101 8.82 5.46 -18.55
CA TYR A 101 10.12 5.46 -17.90
C TYR A 101 11.19 4.73 -18.74
N ILE A 102 10.87 3.58 -19.31
CA ILE A 102 11.78 2.82 -20.19
C ILE A 102 12.19 3.71 -21.38
N GLN A 103 11.23 4.31 -22.08
CA GLN A 103 11.50 5.20 -23.21
C GLN A 103 12.36 6.41 -22.79
N GLY A 104 12.04 7.03 -21.63
CA GLY A 104 12.80 8.13 -21.09
C GLY A 104 14.25 7.76 -20.76
N PHE A 105 14.47 6.61 -20.09
CA PHE A 105 15.82 6.13 -19.80
C PHE A 105 16.60 5.75 -21.06
N GLU A 106 15.97 5.13 -22.05
CA GLU A 106 16.61 4.77 -23.32
C GLU A 106 17.07 6.03 -24.07
N ALA A 107 16.21 7.06 -24.16
CA ALA A 107 16.57 8.34 -24.77
C ALA A 107 17.70 9.07 -24.02
N ASP A 108 17.69 9.01 -22.68
CA ASP A 108 18.76 9.61 -21.86
C ASP A 108 20.09 8.85 -22.00
N LEU A 109 20.05 7.51 -22.15
CA LEU A 109 21.24 6.71 -22.46
C LEU A 109 21.81 7.01 -23.85
N GLU A 110 20.96 7.24 -24.85
CA GLU A 110 21.39 7.70 -26.18
C GLU A 110 22.05 9.09 -26.09
N THR A 111 21.47 10.02 -25.33
CA THR A 111 22.04 11.32 -25.04
C THR A 111 23.41 11.21 -24.37
N LEU A 112 23.55 10.33 -23.38
CA LEU A 112 24.82 10.08 -22.70
C LEU A 112 25.87 9.48 -23.64
N ALA A 113 25.45 8.57 -24.52
CA ALA A 113 26.32 7.94 -25.50
C ALA A 113 26.81 8.95 -26.60
N ALA A 114 25.97 9.93 -26.96
CA ALA A 114 26.33 11.00 -27.86
C ALA A 114 27.33 11.99 -27.23
N HIS A 115 27.44 12.04 -25.91
CA HIS A 115 28.36 12.92 -25.16
C HIS A 115 29.30 12.09 -24.28
N PRO A 116 30.21 11.28 -24.85
CA PRO A 116 31.10 10.40 -24.09
C PRO A 116 32.15 11.23 -23.33
N HIS A 117 32.73 10.60 -22.31
CA HIS A 117 33.97 11.15 -21.74
C HIS A 117 35.12 11.12 -22.81
N PRO A 118 35.90 12.19 -22.93
CA PRO A 118 37.09 12.13 -23.73
C PRO A 118 38.10 11.13 -23.12
N ALA A 119 39.04 10.65 -23.95
CA ALA A 119 40.07 9.71 -23.52
C ALA A 119 40.91 10.23 -22.34
N ASP A 120 41.07 11.56 -22.25
CA ASP A 120 41.85 12.23 -21.21
C ASP A 120 41.05 12.62 -19.94
N GLY A 121 39.80 12.11 -19.78
CA GLY A 121 39.12 12.05 -18.51
C GLY A 121 37.88 12.92 -18.32
N PHE A 122 37.87 14.24 -18.48
CA PHE A 122 36.71 15.08 -18.17
C PHE A 122 36.03 15.64 -19.42
N ALA A 123 34.72 15.51 -19.51
CA ALA A 123 33.94 15.93 -20.70
C ALA A 123 33.76 17.44 -20.85
N GLY A 124 34.21 18.20 -19.85
CA GLY A 124 33.84 19.61 -19.74
C GLY A 124 32.43 19.82 -19.19
N MET A 125 32.20 20.95 -18.56
CA MET A 125 30.93 21.34 -17.96
C MET A 125 30.65 22.79 -18.22
N GLU A 126 29.44 23.11 -18.62
CA GLU A 126 28.98 24.49 -18.73
C GLU A 126 28.32 24.91 -17.42
N ILE A 127 28.81 26.02 -16.84
CA ILE A 127 28.20 26.61 -15.63
C ILE A 127 28.07 28.12 -15.89
N ARG A 128 26.84 28.65 -15.84
CA ARG A 128 26.50 30.05 -16.03
C ARG A 128 27.00 30.63 -17.38
N GLY A 129 27.08 29.79 -18.39
CA GLY A 129 27.56 30.16 -19.73
C GLY A 129 29.06 29.99 -19.94
N ASP A 130 29.83 29.71 -18.87
CA ASP A 130 31.26 29.43 -18.98
C ASP A 130 31.50 27.93 -19.17
N VAL A 131 32.26 27.58 -20.22
CA VAL A 131 32.64 26.17 -20.49
C VAL A 131 33.95 25.85 -19.76
N LEU A 132 33.87 24.99 -18.76
CA LEU A 132 35.00 24.60 -17.92
C LEU A 132 35.49 23.21 -18.35
N THR A 133 36.72 23.13 -18.82
CA THR A 133 37.36 21.88 -19.25
C THR A 133 38.23 21.23 -18.18
N ASP A 134 38.59 21.99 -17.15
CA ASP A 134 39.33 21.47 -16.00
C ASP A 134 38.36 20.97 -14.89
N LYS A 135 38.64 19.78 -14.43
CA LYS A 135 37.82 19.08 -13.41
C LYS A 135 37.75 19.81 -12.07
N GLU A 136 38.87 20.43 -11.68
CA GLU A 136 38.97 21.12 -10.38
C GLU A 136 38.20 22.44 -10.41
N ASN A 137 38.39 23.20 -11.49
CA ASN A 137 37.70 24.48 -11.73
C ASN A 137 36.19 24.27 -11.90
N ALA A 138 35.78 23.23 -12.63
CA ALA A 138 34.35 22.86 -12.77
C ALA A 138 33.71 22.51 -11.44
N GLY A 139 34.39 21.72 -10.62
CA GLY A 139 33.89 21.36 -9.29
C GLY A 139 33.78 22.55 -8.32
N ALA A 140 34.76 23.48 -8.39
CA ALA A 140 34.75 24.72 -7.60
C ALA A 140 33.59 25.65 -8.05
N ALA A 141 33.44 25.87 -9.36
CA ALA A 141 32.35 26.68 -9.91
C ALA A 141 30.96 26.10 -9.59
N LEU A 142 30.83 24.78 -9.62
CA LEU A 142 29.60 24.10 -9.21
C LEU A 142 29.24 24.41 -7.73
N LEU A 143 30.20 24.32 -6.82
CA LEU A 143 29.98 24.65 -5.42
C LEU A 143 29.68 26.14 -5.20
N ASP A 144 30.32 27.03 -5.94
CA ASP A 144 30.02 28.44 -5.87
C ASP A 144 28.61 28.76 -6.41
N ALA A 145 28.20 28.10 -7.48
CA ALA A 145 26.83 28.19 -7.98
C ALA A 145 25.82 27.72 -6.94
N CYS A 146 26.13 26.64 -6.21
CA CYS A 146 25.26 26.14 -5.14
C CYS A 146 25.07 27.13 -3.99
N LYS A 147 26.11 27.85 -3.58
CA LYS A 147 26.07 28.82 -2.47
C LYS A 147 25.05 29.96 -2.68
N GLU A 148 24.75 30.26 -3.94
CA GLU A 148 23.78 31.29 -4.30
C GLU A 148 22.33 30.79 -4.27
N VAL A 149 22.14 29.48 -4.41
CA VAL A 149 20.81 28.86 -4.38
C VAL A 149 20.38 28.67 -2.92
N LYS A 150 19.38 29.45 -2.50
CA LYS A 150 18.80 29.42 -1.15
C LYS A 150 17.36 28.92 -1.13
N THR A 151 16.82 28.58 -2.29
CA THR A 151 15.44 28.16 -2.46
C THR A 151 15.34 26.65 -2.65
N SER A 152 14.20 26.09 -2.30
CA SER A 152 13.87 24.69 -2.61
C SER A 152 13.48 24.48 -4.08
N ASP A 153 13.21 25.57 -4.80
CA ASP A 153 12.89 25.50 -6.23
C ASP A 153 14.18 25.28 -7.03
N PRO A 154 14.16 24.38 -8.02
CA PRO A 154 15.32 24.10 -8.86
C PRO A 154 15.76 25.34 -9.67
N VAL A 155 17.00 25.75 -9.51
CA VAL A 155 17.62 26.83 -10.26
C VAL A 155 18.58 26.26 -11.29
N GLN A 156 18.33 26.54 -12.57
CA GLN A 156 19.20 26.10 -13.65
C GLN A 156 20.57 26.81 -13.56
N ILE A 157 21.64 26.02 -13.62
CA ILE A 157 23.01 26.53 -13.49
C ILE A 157 23.89 26.26 -14.70
N GLY A 158 23.51 25.37 -15.62
CA GLY A 158 24.29 25.02 -16.78
C GLY A 158 23.93 23.69 -17.44
N SER A 159 24.92 23.06 -18.08
CA SER A 159 24.74 21.76 -18.73
C SER A 159 25.96 20.84 -18.56
N TYR A 160 25.73 19.55 -18.58
CA TYR A 160 26.76 18.51 -18.50
C TYR A 160 26.36 17.28 -19.31
N ARG A 161 27.21 16.88 -20.26
CA ARG A 161 27.03 15.68 -21.10
C ARG A 161 25.65 15.59 -21.77
N GLY A 162 25.12 16.70 -22.27
CA GLY A 162 23.80 16.77 -22.88
C GLY A 162 22.63 16.94 -21.93
N PHE A 163 22.86 16.90 -20.62
CA PHE A 163 21.83 17.09 -19.59
C PHE A 163 21.86 18.54 -19.07
N THR A 164 20.68 19.14 -18.93
CA THR A 164 20.53 20.42 -18.25
C THR A 164 20.70 20.25 -16.74
N MET A 165 21.56 21.09 -16.15
CA MET A 165 21.84 21.07 -14.72
C MET A 165 21.00 22.10 -13.96
N SER A 166 20.30 21.67 -12.92
CA SER A 166 19.63 22.56 -11.96
C SER A 166 19.99 22.16 -10.55
N VAL A 167 20.08 23.10 -9.62
CA VAL A 167 20.36 22.85 -8.21
C VAL A 167 19.16 23.23 -7.37
N GLU A 168 18.81 22.39 -6.42
CA GLU A 168 17.84 22.65 -5.35
C GLU A 168 18.51 22.55 -3.98
N PHE A 169 18.12 23.40 -3.04
CA PHE A 169 18.59 23.34 -1.66
C PHE A 169 17.52 22.70 -0.77
N GLN A 170 17.89 21.59 -0.14
CA GLN A 170 17.01 20.89 0.81
C GLN A 170 17.26 21.42 2.23
N ALA A 171 16.50 22.41 2.66
CA ALA A 171 16.70 23.12 3.93
C ALA A 171 16.69 22.21 5.16
N TRP A 172 15.88 21.16 5.18
CA TRP A 172 15.75 20.22 6.30
C TRP A 172 16.95 19.27 6.46
N LYS A 173 17.68 19.00 5.34
CA LYS A 173 18.92 18.20 5.34
C LYS A 173 20.18 19.08 5.31
N GLN A 174 20.04 20.35 4.99
CA GLN A 174 21.16 21.25 4.74
C GLN A 174 22.06 20.76 3.61
N GLU A 175 21.46 20.16 2.55
CA GLU A 175 22.16 19.54 1.43
C GLU A 175 21.72 20.15 0.10
N TYR A 176 22.64 20.21 -0.85
CA TYR A 176 22.34 20.55 -2.23
C TYR A 176 22.14 19.28 -3.04
N THR A 177 21.10 19.27 -3.87
CA THR A 177 20.86 18.22 -4.85
C THR A 177 20.95 18.80 -6.25
N LEU A 178 21.81 18.20 -7.07
CA LEU A 178 21.89 18.51 -8.49
C LEU A 178 20.89 17.63 -9.24
N LEU A 179 20.10 18.27 -10.08
CA LEU A 179 19.16 17.66 -11.01
C LEU A 179 19.75 17.71 -12.42
N LEU A 180 19.95 16.57 -13.03
CA LEU A 180 20.37 16.40 -14.41
C LEU A 180 19.13 16.05 -15.22
N LYS A 181 18.61 16.99 -15.99
CA LYS A 181 17.38 16.86 -16.75
C LYS A 181 17.65 16.52 -18.20
N GLY A 182 17.25 15.32 -18.60
CA GLY A 182 17.06 14.89 -19.98
C GLY A 182 15.58 14.67 -20.26
N GLN A 183 15.19 13.52 -20.77
CA GLN A 183 13.81 13.07 -20.79
C GLN A 183 13.36 12.70 -19.38
N MET A 184 14.27 12.10 -18.60
CA MET A 184 14.11 11.85 -17.18
C MET A 184 14.88 12.89 -16.36
N THR A 185 14.69 12.84 -15.04
CA THR A 185 15.47 13.67 -14.11
C THR A 185 16.32 12.77 -13.23
N HIS A 186 17.64 12.91 -13.37
CA HIS A 186 18.60 12.17 -12.55
C HIS A 186 19.11 13.07 -11.43
N ARG A 187 19.24 12.53 -10.23
CA ARG A 187 19.59 13.29 -9.02
C ARG A 187 20.94 12.86 -8.49
N ALA A 188 21.78 13.84 -8.16
CA ALA A 188 23.04 13.63 -7.48
C ALA A 188 23.11 14.53 -6.25
N THR A 189 23.26 13.96 -5.05
CA THR A 189 23.47 14.74 -3.82
C THR A 189 24.90 15.25 -3.80
N LEU A 190 25.05 16.56 -3.63
CA LEU A 190 26.33 17.21 -3.61
C LEU A 190 26.89 17.29 -2.19
N GLY A 191 28.21 17.18 -2.06
CA GLY A 191 28.95 17.36 -0.82
C GLY A 191 29.87 18.58 -0.86
N THR A 192 30.77 18.67 0.09
CA THR A 192 31.72 19.78 0.20
C THR A 192 32.97 19.63 -0.66
N ASP A 193 33.24 18.42 -1.16
CA ASP A 193 34.41 18.14 -2.01
C ASP A 193 34.11 18.38 -3.49
N PRO A 194 34.79 19.36 -4.17
CA PRO A 194 34.57 19.67 -5.57
C PRO A 194 34.77 18.48 -6.51
N ARG A 195 35.85 17.71 -6.35
CA ARG A 195 36.17 16.57 -7.22
C ARG A 195 35.22 15.40 -6.97
N GLY A 196 34.87 15.16 -5.70
CA GLY A 196 33.91 14.12 -5.30
C GLY A 196 32.51 14.38 -5.87
N ASN A 197 32.10 15.62 -6.02
CA ASN A 197 30.82 15.98 -6.61
C ASN A 197 30.74 15.57 -8.08
N LEU A 198 31.78 15.79 -8.87
CA LEU A 198 31.82 15.35 -10.27
C LEU A 198 31.74 13.82 -10.39
N THR A 199 32.44 13.11 -9.50
CA THR A 199 32.33 11.64 -9.42
C THR A 199 30.91 11.18 -9.07
N ARG A 200 30.22 11.88 -8.18
CA ARG A 200 28.81 11.58 -7.83
C ARG A 200 27.87 11.82 -9.01
N ILE A 201 28.11 12.87 -9.79
CA ILE A 201 27.35 13.19 -10.99
C ILE A 201 27.55 12.08 -12.04
N ASP A 202 28.79 11.71 -12.32
CA ASP A 202 29.10 10.64 -13.26
C ASP A 202 28.51 9.30 -12.82
N ASN A 203 28.58 8.98 -11.54
CA ASN A 203 27.95 7.77 -10.98
C ASN A 203 26.43 7.80 -11.11
N ALA A 204 25.79 8.95 -10.92
CA ALA A 204 24.34 9.09 -11.11
C ALA A 204 23.92 8.84 -12.57
N LEU A 205 24.73 9.30 -13.54
CA LEU A 205 24.52 9.02 -14.96
C LEU A 205 24.84 7.56 -15.31
N ALA A 206 25.93 6.99 -14.77
CA ALA A 206 26.30 5.59 -15.01
C ALA A 206 25.26 4.60 -14.47
N GLN A 207 24.55 4.95 -13.39
CA GLN A 207 23.50 4.12 -12.81
C GLN A 207 22.22 4.06 -13.67
N MET A 208 22.08 4.85 -14.73
CA MET A 208 20.87 4.84 -15.58
C MET A 208 20.61 3.47 -16.19
N SER A 209 21.65 2.76 -16.67
CA SER A 209 21.49 1.40 -17.21
C SER A 209 20.90 0.43 -16.18
N GLN A 210 21.40 0.48 -14.94
CA GLN A 210 20.90 -0.37 -13.87
C GLN A 210 19.45 -0.01 -13.50
N ARG A 211 19.10 1.29 -13.51
CA ARG A 211 17.73 1.75 -13.27
C ARG A 211 16.79 1.33 -14.39
N LEU A 212 17.23 1.40 -15.64
CA LEU A 212 16.47 0.91 -16.78
C LEU A 212 16.13 -0.57 -16.63
N GLU A 213 17.12 -1.41 -16.28
CA GLU A 213 16.88 -2.83 -16.05
C GLU A 213 15.93 -3.08 -14.88
N ALA A 214 16.02 -2.29 -13.81
CA ALA A 214 15.08 -2.38 -12.69
C ALA A 214 13.64 -2.07 -13.10
N VAL A 215 13.43 -1.04 -13.95
CA VAL A 215 12.11 -0.69 -14.48
C VAL A 215 11.59 -1.76 -15.44
N LYS A 216 12.44 -2.35 -16.28
CA LYS A 216 12.06 -3.48 -17.16
C LYS A 216 11.60 -4.70 -16.34
N ASN A 217 12.33 -5.04 -15.28
CA ASN A 217 11.94 -6.11 -14.37
C ASN A 217 10.62 -5.80 -13.63
N GLN A 218 10.41 -4.54 -13.24
CA GLN A 218 9.16 -4.11 -12.63
C GLN A 218 7.99 -4.24 -13.60
N LEU A 219 8.16 -3.86 -14.86
CA LEU A 219 7.15 -4.02 -15.89
C LEU A 219 6.80 -5.49 -16.13
N GLU A 220 7.78 -6.38 -16.17
CA GLU A 220 7.55 -7.83 -16.29
C GLU A 220 6.74 -8.37 -15.09
N ASN A 221 7.11 -7.97 -13.87
CA ASN A 221 6.35 -8.33 -12.67
C ASN A 221 4.90 -7.82 -12.71
N LEU A 222 4.67 -6.61 -13.25
CA LEU A 222 3.32 -6.08 -13.42
C LEU A 222 2.49 -6.92 -14.39
N TYR A 223 3.09 -7.39 -15.50
CA TYR A 223 2.41 -8.29 -16.43
C TYR A 223 2.07 -9.63 -15.78
N GLN A 224 2.98 -10.21 -15.02
CA GLN A 224 2.72 -11.46 -14.30
C GLN A 224 1.59 -11.29 -13.26
N GLN A 225 1.61 -10.20 -12.49
CA GLN A 225 0.54 -9.89 -11.54
C GLN A 225 -0.80 -9.65 -12.24
N GLN A 226 -0.80 -8.95 -13.38
CA GLN A 226 -2.00 -8.74 -14.17
C GLN A 226 -2.56 -10.06 -14.70
N ALA A 227 -1.70 -10.96 -15.18
CA ALA A 227 -2.11 -12.28 -15.66
C ALA A 227 -2.74 -13.10 -14.51
N ALA A 228 -2.10 -13.16 -13.35
CA ALA A 228 -2.64 -13.84 -12.18
C ALA A 228 -3.97 -13.23 -11.71
N ALA A 229 -4.10 -11.90 -11.73
CA ALA A 229 -5.36 -11.23 -11.39
C ALA A 229 -6.48 -11.56 -12.39
N LYS A 230 -6.17 -11.69 -13.69
CA LYS A 230 -7.13 -12.13 -14.72
C LYS A 230 -7.60 -13.56 -14.53
N GLU A 231 -6.75 -14.44 -14.01
CA GLU A 231 -7.12 -15.82 -13.69
C GLU A 231 -7.97 -15.93 -12.42
N GLU A 232 -7.79 -15.02 -11.49
CA GLU A 232 -8.53 -15.01 -10.21
C GLU A 232 -9.86 -14.29 -10.29
N VAL A 233 -9.97 -13.26 -11.14
CA VAL A 233 -11.22 -12.49 -11.29
C VAL A 233 -12.32 -13.35 -11.87
N GLY A 234 -13.53 -13.24 -11.33
CA GLY A 234 -14.70 -13.98 -11.77
C GLY A 234 -14.79 -15.40 -11.25
N LYS A 235 -13.83 -15.88 -10.43
CA LYS A 235 -13.97 -17.19 -9.80
C LYS A 235 -15.16 -17.19 -8.83
N PRO A 236 -16.01 -18.23 -8.87
CA PRO A 236 -17.14 -18.33 -7.96
C PRO A 236 -16.67 -18.53 -6.52
N PHE A 237 -17.51 -18.18 -5.56
CA PHE A 237 -17.22 -18.42 -4.15
C PHE A 237 -17.12 -19.93 -3.89
N PRO A 238 -16.01 -20.44 -3.32
CA PRO A 238 -15.78 -21.88 -3.20
C PRO A 238 -16.78 -22.64 -2.32
N PHE A 239 -17.42 -21.94 -1.38
CA PHE A 239 -18.37 -22.51 -0.43
C PHE A 239 -19.82 -22.08 -0.71
N GLU A 240 -20.16 -21.78 -1.96
CA GLU A 240 -21.51 -21.35 -2.34
C GLU A 240 -22.56 -22.43 -2.09
N ASP A 241 -22.24 -23.68 -2.43
CA ASP A 241 -23.12 -24.83 -2.20
C ASP A 241 -23.31 -25.13 -0.73
N ASP A 242 -22.23 -25.07 0.06
CA ASP A 242 -22.30 -25.25 1.51
C ASP A 242 -23.20 -24.18 2.15
N LEU A 243 -23.03 -22.93 1.74
CA LEU A 243 -23.84 -21.81 2.21
C LEU A 243 -25.31 -22.04 1.86
N ARG A 244 -25.60 -22.49 0.64
CA ARG A 244 -26.95 -22.76 0.18
C ARG A 244 -27.61 -23.88 0.99
N VAL A 245 -26.92 -25.02 1.15
CA VAL A 245 -27.45 -26.20 1.88
C VAL A 245 -27.69 -25.87 3.35
N LYS A 246 -26.69 -25.24 4.02
CA LYS A 246 -26.81 -24.89 5.43
C LYS A 246 -27.86 -23.81 5.67
N SER A 247 -27.98 -22.83 4.78
CA SER A 247 -29.03 -21.81 4.87
C SER A 247 -30.43 -22.42 4.70
N ALA A 248 -30.62 -23.34 3.75
CA ALA A 248 -31.88 -24.04 3.58
C ALA A 248 -32.26 -24.85 4.83
N ARG A 249 -31.30 -25.58 5.38
CA ARG A 249 -31.52 -26.36 6.61
C ARG A 249 -31.85 -25.47 7.81
N LEU A 250 -31.20 -24.32 7.94
CA LEU A 250 -31.50 -23.34 8.99
C LEU A 250 -32.94 -22.85 8.90
N VAL A 251 -33.43 -22.54 7.70
CA VAL A 251 -34.82 -22.11 7.45
C VAL A 251 -35.83 -23.23 7.79
N GLU A 252 -35.51 -24.48 7.45
CA GLU A 252 -36.34 -25.61 7.82
C GLU A 252 -36.47 -25.74 9.34
N LEU A 253 -35.35 -25.67 10.08
CA LEU A 253 -35.33 -25.73 11.53
C LEU A 253 -36.09 -24.56 12.17
N ASP A 254 -35.93 -23.35 11.66
CA ASP A 254 -36.67 -22.17 12.09
C ASP A 254 -38.20 -22.39 11.92
N THR A 255 -38.61 -22.95 10.79
CA THR A 255 -40.02 -23.25 10.54
C THR A 255 -40.57 -24.29 11.51
N LEU A 256 -39.81 -25.38 11.71
CA LEU A 256 -40.21 -26.45 12.64
C LEU A 256 -40.30 -25.97 14.08
N LEU A 257 -39.34 -25.23 14.56
CA LEU A 257 -39.29 -24.69 15.92
C LEU A 257 -40.33 -23.56 16.14
N ASN A 258 -40.72 -22.81 15.12
CA ASN A 258 -41.80 -21.81 15.20
C ASN A 258 -43.19 -22.45 15.21
N ILE A 259 -43.36 -23.61 14.54
CA ILE A 259 -44.63 -24.37 14.57
C ILE A 259 -44.83 -25.02 15.94
N ASP A 260 -43.76 -25.55 16.55
CA ASP A 260 -43.80 -26.15 17.89
C ASP A 260 -43.87 -25.12 19.01
N GLY A 261 -43.49 -23.87 18.75
CA GLY A 261 -43.46 -22.72 19.67
C GLY A 261 -44.60 -21.73 19.42
N LYS A 262 -45.79 -21.98 19.92
CA LYS A 262 -46.80 -20.90 20.04
C LYS A 262 -46.26 -19.77 20.90
N GLY A 263 -45.86 -18.69 20.27
CA GLY A 263 -45.72 -17.37 20.87
C GLY A 263 -44.33 -17.00 21.38
N HIS A 264 -43.51 -16.44 20.54
CA HIS A 264 -42.53 -15.45 21.00
C HIS A 264 -42.61 -14.23 20.09
N THR A 265 -43.08 -13.15 20.68
CA THR A 265 -43.19 -11.80 20.18
C THR A 265 -41.87 -11.39 19.49
N GLN A 266 -41.99 -10.90 18.28
CA GLN A 266 -40.89 -10.18 17.57
C GLN A 266 -40.44 -8.98 18.39
N PRO A 267 -39.14 -8.70 18.50
CA PRO A 267 -38.74 -7.39 18.99
C PRO A 267 -39.08 -6.36 17.91
N GLU A 268 -39.92 -5.42 18.27
CA GLU A 268 -40.26 -4.23 17.46
C GLU A 268 -38.97 -3.53 17.02
N THR A 269 -38.80 -3.41 15.70
CA THR A 269 -37.83 -2.53 15.08
C THR A 269 -38.19 -1.09 15.44
N VAL A 270 -37.52 -0.53 16.43
CA VAL A 270 -37.57 0.91 16.72
C VAL A 270 -36.90 1.65 15.58
N VAL A 271 -37.70 2.00 14.58
CA VAL A 271 -37.28 2.97 13.54
C VAL A 271 -37.20 4.35 14.21
N ALA A 272 -36.01 4.75 14.58
CA ALA A 272 -35.73 6.11 15.04
C ALA A 272 -36.00 7.09 13.89
N ARG A 273 -37.14 7.75 13.97
CA ARG A 273 -37.58 8.83 13.08
C ARG A 273 -36.73 10.07 13.37
N VAL A 274 -35.64 10.25 12.62
CA VAL A 274 -34.88 11.50 12.66
C VAL A 274 -35.73 12.58 12.03
N ARG A 275 -36.33 13.45 12.90
CA ARG A 275 -36.96 14.69 12.50
C ARG A 275 -35.89 15.68 12.07
N GLY A 276 -36.00 16.12 10.83
CA GLY A 276 -35.21 17.22 10.30
C GLY A 276 -35.40 18.52 11.07
N HIS A 277 -34.34 19.21 11.36
CA HIS A 277 -34.36 20.62 11.69
C HIS A 277 -33.85 21.45 10.52
N ARG A 278 -34.70 22.40 10.20
CA ARG A 278 -34.61 23.37 9.13
C ARG A 278 -33.42 24.32 9.27
N CYS A 279 -33.00 24.77 8.11
CA CYS A 279 -32.19 25.95 7.87
C CYS A 279 -32.52 27.16 8.76
N TRP A 280 -31.48 27.87 9.12
CA TRP A 280 -31.55 29.32 9.32
C TRP A 280 -30.52 29.97 8.41
N THR A 281 -31.04 30.80 7.53
CA THR A 281 -30.38 31.86 6.77
C THR A 281 -30.14 33.05 7.66
N ALA A 282 -28.96 33.60 7.71
CA ALA A 282 -28.60 35.00 7.74
C ALA A 282 -27.11 35.16 7.41
#